data_4aec90b944b2d5f36095a048da59ad38
#
_entry.id   4aec90b944b2d5f36095a048da59ad38
#
_cell.length_a   1.000
_cell.length_b   1.000
_cell.length_c   1.000
_cell.angle_alpha   90.00
_cell.angle_beta   90.00
_cell.angle_gamma   90.00
#
_symmetry.space_group_name_H-M   'P 1'
#
loop_
_entity.id
_entity.type
_entity.pdbx_description
1 polymer ?
#
loop_
_entity_poly.entity_id
_entity_poly.type
_entity_poly.pdbx_seq_one_letter_code
_entity_poly.pdbx_strand_id
1 'polypeptide(L)'
;MKRLLYPIALVILAVSCGKDPQDGENPGINPGPGETNSVTEVIAVQSDITVDLKTDKAIYAPGEEVTFTGNVPSDAKIRYRHMGETIHEHAASGNQWTWTAPSADGQGYMVEVYRQRDEKTDLVLGTIAVDVSSDWTMFPRYGFVGDFGKNKLDAGVIEAEMEFLNRCHINGVQF
;
A
#
# COMPACT_ATOMS: atom_id res chain seq x y z
N MET A 1 15.61 12.94 -29.79
CA MET A 1 15.98 11.66 -29.15
C MET A 1 14.70 10.95 -28.76
N LYS A 2 14.36 9.86 -29.46
CA LYS A 2 13.14 9.09 -29.21
C LYS A 2 13.40 8.13 -28.05
N ARG A 3 12.72 8.32 -26.92
CA ARG A 3 12.75 7.36 -25.80
C ARG A 3 11.83 6.20 -26.13
N LEU A 4 12.41 5.02 -26.27
CA LEU A 4 11.70 3.76 -26.44
C LEU A 4 11.14 3.35 -25.08
N LEU A 5 9.81 3.38 -24.93
CA LEU A 5 9.11 2.82 -23.77
C LEU A 5 8.93 1.32 -24.01
N TYR A 6 9.60 0.50 -23.22
CA TYR A 6 9.33 -0.95 -23.16
C TYR A 6 8.16 -1.19 -22.19
N PRO A 7 7.11 -1.89 -22.61
CA PRO A 7 6.09 -2.35 -21.69
C PRO A 7 6.64 -3.55 -20.89
N ILE A 8 6.70 -3.41 -19.57
CA ILE A 8 6.97 -4.54 -18.68
C ILE A 8 5.66 -5.31 -18.55
N ALA A 9 5.56 -6.42 -19.28
CA ALA A 9 4.47 -7.36 -19.10
C ALA A 9 4.76 -8.20 -17.82
N LEU A 10 3.97 -7.99 -16.78
CA LEU A 10 4.00 -8.83 -15.58
C LEU A 10 3.28 -10.15 -15.91
N VAL A 11 4.05 -11.20 -16.15
CA VAL A 11 3.52 -12.56 -16.32
C VAL A 11 3.31 -13.16 -14.93
N ILE A 12 2.06 -13.29 -14.52
CA ILE A 12 1.69 -14.06 -13.33
C ILE A 12 1.64 -15.52 -13.73
N LEU A 13 2.65 -16.27 -13.31
CA LEU A 13 2.66 -17.74 -13.40
C LEU A 13 1.72 -18.29 -12.33
N ALA A 14 0.57 -18.80 -12.76
CA ALA A 14 -0.28 -19.62 -11.93
C ALA A 14 0.42 -20.96 -11.70
N VAL A 15 0.90 -21.22 -10.49
CA VAL A 15 1.38 -22.54 -10.09
C VAL A 15 0.16 -23.42 -9.86
N SER A 16 -0.12 -24.28 -10.82
CA SER A 16 -1.06 -25.40 -10.67
C SER A 16 -0.41 -26.44 -9.79
N CYS A 17 -0.90 -26.62 -8.56
CA CYS A 17 -0.57 -27.78 -7.74
C CYS A 17 -1.17 -29.02 -8.40
N GLY A 18 -0.29 -29.91 -8.85
CA GLY A 18 -0.65 -31.22 -9.39
C GLY A 18 -1.33 -32.05 -8.31
N LYS A 19 -2.40 -32.74 -8.69
CA LYS A 19 -3.05 -33.80 -7.92
C LYS A 19 -2.17 -35.04 -7.93
N ASP A 20 -1.85 -35.55 -6.74
CA ASP A 20 -1.40 -36.93 -6.55
C ASP A 20 -2.60 -37.90 -6.72
N PRO A 21 -2.44 -39.02 -7.45
CA PRO A 21 -3.47 -40.03 -7.55
C PRO A 21 -3.29 -41.04 -6.44
N GLN A 22 -4.10 -40.98 -5.39
CA GLN A 22 -4.37 -42.15 -4.55
C GLN A 22 -5.80 -42.13 -4.04
N ASP A 23 -6.53 -43.08 -4.56
CA ASP A 23 -7.75 -43.77 -4.18
C ASP A 23 -8.38 -43.45 -2.82
N GLY A 24 -9.68 -43.17 -2.89
CA GLY A 24 -10.59 -43.14 -1.76
C GLY A 24 -11.97 -42.65 -2.19
N GLU A 25 -12.80 -43.57 -2.67
CA GLU A 25 -14.24 -43.34 -2.91
C GLU A 25 -14.89 -42.80 -1.64
N ASN A 26 -15.43 -41.58 -1.71
CA ASN A 26 -16.37 -41.08 -0.74
C ASN A 26 -17.69 -40.76 -1.44
N PRO A 27 -18.80 -41.45 -1.09
CA PRO A 27 -20.06 -41.28 -1.78
C PRO A 27 -20.79 -40.03 -1.30
N GLY A 28 -21.07 -39.13 -2.23
CA GLY A 28 -22.28 -38.34 -2.18
C GLY A 28 -22.27 -37.09 -1.36
N ILE A 29 -21.70 -36.02 -1.93
CA ILE A 29 -22.22 -34.68 -1.68
C ILE A 29 -22.73 -34.15 -3.01
N ASN A 30 -24.07 -34.12 -3.10
CA ASN A 30 -24.79 -33.52 -4.21
C ASN A 30 -24.56 -31.98 -4.16
N PRO A 31 -23.94 -31.35 -5.15
CA PRO A 31 -23.85 -29.88 -5.15
C PRO A 31 -25.24 -29.33 -5.40
N GLY A 32 -25.75 -28.59 -4.40
CA GLY A 32 -26.99 -27.85 -4.56
C GLY A 32 -26.87 -26.82 -5.71
N PRO A 33 -27.98 -26.49 -6.36
CA PRO A 33 -27.99 -25.53 -7.45
C PRO A 33 -27.75 -24.12 -6.93
N GLY A 34 -26.68 -23.47 -7.34
CA GLY A 34 -26.57 -22.02 -7.27
C GLY A 34 -25.42 -21.40 -6.49
N GLU A 35 -24.19 -21.89 -6.63
CA GLU A 35 -23.04 -21.00 -6.45
C GLU A 35 -22.70 -20.41 -7.82
N THR A 36 -23.28 -19.25 -8.12
CA THR A 36 -22.71 -18.38 -9.13
C THR A 36 -21.34 -17.92 -8.61
N ASN A 37 -20.28 -18.55 -9.10
CA ASN A 37 -18.94 -17.99 -8.99
C ASN A 37 -19.01 -16.62 -9.70
N SER A 38 -19.26 -15.58 -8.93
CA SER A 38 -18.99 -14.22 -9.38
C SER A 38 -17.48 -14.14 -9.52
N VAL A 39 -16.98 -14.38 -10.72
CA VAL A 39 -15.61 -14.03 -11.06
C VAL A 39 -15.55 -12.53 -10.91
N THR A 40 -14.99 -12.06 -9.79
CA THR A 40 -14.70 -10.65 -9.61
C THR A 40 -13.70 -10.29 -10.71
N GLU A 41 -14.14 -9.53 -11.68
CA GLU A 41 -13.30 -9.12 -12.80
C GLU A 41 -12.14 -8.31 -12.20
N VAL A 42 -10.92 -8.82 -12.36
CA VAL A 42 -9.73 -8.16 -11.83
C VAL A 42 -9.51 -6.91 -12.68
N ILE A 43 -9.69 -5.74 -12.07
CA ILE A 43 -9.38 -4.47 -12.72
C ILE A 43 -7.87 -4.40 -12.93
N ALA A 44 -7.45 -4.15 -14.17
CA ALA A 44 -6.05 -3.92 -14.48
C ALA A 44 -5.60 -2.60 -13.83
N VAL A 45 -4.48 -2.63 -13.14
CA VAL A 45 -3.90 -1.45 -12.48
C VAL A 45 -2.63 -1.05 -13.23
N GLN A 46 -2.55 0.21 -13.65
CA GLN A 46 -1.33 0.83 -14.15
C GLN A 46 -0.82 1.83 -13.10
N SER A 47 0.48 2.11 -13.11
CA SER A 47 1.09 3.04 -12.18
C SER A 47 1.74 4.19 -12.95
N ASP A 48 1.45 5.42 -12.51
CA ASP A 48 2.08 6.65 -12.98
C ASP A 48 2.23 7.58 -11.78
N ILE A 49 3.23 7.30 -10.94
CA ILE A 49 3.40 7.98 -9.65
C ILE A 49 3.81 9.43 -9.87
N THR A 50 2.85 10.31 -9.70
CA THR A 50 2.98 11.77 -9.83
C THR A 50 2.58 12.51 -8.55
N VAL A 51 2.00 11.81 -7.57
CA VAL A 51 1.57 12.34 -6.28
C VAL A 51 2.47 11.79 -5.18
N ASP A 52 3.22 12.69 -4.53
CA ASP A 52 4.02 12.37 -3.33
C ASP A 52 3.11 12.47 -2.10
N LEU A 53 2.67 11.32 -1.60
CA LEU A 53 1.83 11.21 -0.42
C LEU A 53 2.67 11.16 0.85
N LYS A 54 2.20 11.85 1.88
CA LYS A 54 2.82 11.87 3.22
C LYS A 54 1.77 11.69 4.29
N THR A 55 2.16 11.09 5.39
CA THR A 55 1.41 11.02 6.63
C THR A 55 2.17 11.79 7.72
N ASP A 56 1.45 12.24 8.75
CA ASP A 56 2.04 12.97 9.87
C ASP A 56 2.83 12.05 10.83
N LYS A 57 2.55 10.74 10.80
CA LYS A 57 3.25 9.72 11.60
C LYS A 57 3.55 8.47 10.78
N ALA A 58 4.46 7.64 11.29
CA ALA A 58 4.80 6.35 10.70
C ALA A 58 3.86 5.22 11.17
N ILE A 59 3.40 5.26 12.43
CA ILE A 59 2.52 4.27 13.06
C ILE A 59 1.42 5.02 13.81
N TYR A 60 0.21 4.50 13.76
CA TYR A 60 -0.99 5.03 14.40
C TYR A 60 -1.56 4.03 15.38
N ALA A 61 -2.14 4.50 16.47
CA ALA A 61 -2.92 3.64 17.34
C ALA A 61 -4.24 3.22 16.67
N PRO A 62 -4.83 2.08 17.05
CA PRO A 62 -6.18 1.71 16.62
C PRO A 62 -7.20 2.81 16.90
N GLY A 63 -7.96 3.22 15.90
CA GLY A 63 -8.94 4.30 15.99
C GLY A 63 -8.37 5.72 15.95
N GLU A 64 -7.08 5.89 15.79
CA GLU A 64 -6.44 7.20 15.69
C GLU A 64 -6.72 7.86 14.33
N GLU A 65 -6.75 9.18 14.30
CA GLU A 65 -6.87 9.96 13.07
C GLU A 65 -5.53 10.07 12.37
N VAL A 66 -5.49 9.67 11.10
CA VAL A 66 -4.35 9.77 10.19
C VAL A 66 -4.51 11.01 9.34
N THR A 67 -3.53 11.89 9.34
CA THR A 67 -3.50 13.06 8.46
C THR A 67 -2.64 12.77 7.24
N PHE A 68 -3.22 12.92 6.06
CA PHE A 68 -2.54 12.79 4.77
C PHE A 68 -2.31 14.15 4.15
N THR A 69 -1.18 14.28 3.46
CA THR A 69 -0.87 15.43 2.61
C THR A 69 -0.31 14.96 1.27
N GLY A 70 -0.64 15.68 0.20
CA GLY A 70 -0.15 15.39 -1.14
C GLY A 70 -0.78 16.34 -2.15
N ASN A 71 -0.10 16.59 -3.27
CA ASN A 71 -0.66 17.39 -4.35
C ASN A 71 -1.62 16.53 -5.21
N VAL A 72 -2.85 16.33 -4.69
CA VAL A 72 -3.83 15.42 -5.25
C VAL A 72 -4.68 16.13 -6.32
N PRO A 73 -4.74 15.60 -7.56
CA PRO A 73 -5.63 16.14 -8.59
C PRO A 73 -7.11 16.07 -8.17
N SER A 74 -7.88 17.12 -8.48
CA SER A 74 -9.29 17.23 -8.06
C SER A 74 -10.23 16.18 -8.70
N ASP A 75 -9.80 15.57 -9.79
CA ASP A 75 -10.53 14.50 -10.48
C ASP A 75 -10.11 13.10 -10.04
N ALA A 76 -9.19 12.99 -9.06
CA ALA A 76 -8.77 11.74 -8.50
C ALA A 76 -9.74 11.23 -7.42
N LYS A 77 -9.63 9.94 -7.14
CA LYS A 77 -10.24 9.26 -6.01
C LYS A 77 -9.18 8.74 -5.07
N ILE A 78 -9.54 8.54 -3.83
CA ILE A 78 -8.69 7.99 -2.78
C ILE A 78 -9.34 6.71 -2.29
N ARG A 79 -8.60 5.61 -2.29
CA ARG A 79 -9.07 4.34 -1.74
C ARG A 79 -8.11 3.79 -0.70
N TYR A 80 -8.69 3.13 0.28
CA TYR A 80 -8.00 2.48 1.38
C TYR A 80 -8.16 0.98 1.21
N ARG A 81 -7.05 0.27 1.22
CA ARG A 81 -7.03 -1.18 0.98
C ARG A 81 -6.44 -1.91 2.17
N HIS A 82 -7.02 -3.06 2.47
CA HIS A 82 -6.52 -4.00 3.45
C HIS A 82 -6.56 -5.41 2.85
N MET A 83 -5.46 -6.14 2.92
CA MET A 83 -5.33 -7.50 2.37
C MET A 83 -5.80 -7.63 0.91
N GLY A 84 -5.60 -6.57 0.11
CA GLY A 84 -6.03 -6.54 -1.29
C GLY A 84 -7.43 -6.01 -1.55
N GLU A 85 -8.28 -5.94 -0.52
CA GLU A 85 -9.66 -5.46 -0.62
C GLU A 85 -9.75 -3.94 -0.38
N THR A 86 -10.64 -3.27 -1.10
CA THR A 86 -10.97 -1.86 -0.84
C THR A 86 -11.96 -1.77 0.30
N ILE A 87 -11.54 -1.19 1.42
CA ILE A 87 -12.38 -1.04 2.63
C ILE A 87 -13.07 0.31 2.73
N HIS A 88 -12.55 1.32 2.04
CA HIS A 88 -13.11 2.67 1.99
C HIS A 88 -12.65 3.39 0.72
N GLU A 89 -13.51 4.26 0.18
CA GLU A 89 -13.20 5.07 -0.99
C GLU A 89 -13.96 6.40 -0.95
N HIS A 90 -13.34 7.47 -1.42
CA HIS A 90 -13.98 8.76 -1.61
C HIS A 90 -13.30 9.58 -2.72
N ALA A 91 -13.98 10.62 -3.21
CA ALA A 91 -13.38 11.58 -4.13
C ALA A 91 -12.32 12.44 -3.42
N ALA A 92 -11.28 12.86 -4.14
CA ALA A 92 -10.30 13.79 -3.61
C ALA A 92 -10.97 15.13 -3.27
N SER A 93 -10.66 15.68 -2.09
CA SER A 93 -11.24 16.94 -1.58
C SER A 93 -10.18 18.02 -1.31
N GLY A 94 -8.99 17.88 -1.88
CA GLY A 94 -7.89 18.83 -1.69
C GLY A 94 -6.55 18.12 -1.42
N ASN A 95 -5.58 18.91 -1.00
CA ASN A 95 -4.21 18.44 -0.77
C ASN A 95 -3.95 17.92 0.65
N GLN A 96 -4.94 18.00 1.52
CA GLN A 96 -4.90 17.48 2.88
C GLN A 96 -6.26 16.88 3.23
N TRP A 97 -6.26 15.71 3.85
CA TRP A 97 -7.46 15.04 4.36
C TRP A 97 -7.13 14.15 5.54
N THR A 98 -8.15 13.70 6.25
CA THR A 98 -8.00 12.80 7.38
C THR A 98 -8.79 11.52 7.17
N TRP A 99 -8.38 10.47 7.85
CA TRP A 99 -9.04 9.18 7.91
C TRP A 99 -8.85 8.56 9.29
N THR A 100 -9.93 8.10 9.88
CA THR A 100 -9.86 7.37 11.14
C THR A 100 -9.41 5.94 10.88
N ALA A 101 -8.26 5.56 11.42
CA ALA A 101 -7.77 4.20 11.33
C ALA A 101 -8.76 3.21 11.94
N PRO A 102 -8.93 2.01 11.38
CA PRO A 102 -9.76 0.97 12.00
C PRO A 102 -9.27 0.59 13.39
N SER A 103 -10.19 0.05 14.20
CA SER A 103 -9.90 -0.36 15.58
C SER A 103 -9.12 -1.68 15.71
N ALA A 104 -8.91 -2.39 14.60
CA ALA A 104 -8.13 -3.62 14.58
C ALA A 104 -6.63 -3.32 14.78
N ASP A 105 -6.03 -3.94 15.77
CA ASP A 105 -4.61 -3.78 16.10
C ASP A 105 -3.71 -4.66 15.20
N GLY A 106 -2.46 -4.22 15.01
CA GLY A 106 -1.47 -4.96 14.24
C GLY A 106 -1.80 -5.09 12.75
N GLN A 107 -2.39 -4.07 12.14
CA GLN A 107 -2.85 -4.09 10.74
C GLN A 107 -2.10 -3.07 9.88
N GLY A 108 -1.82 -3.46 8.63
CA GLY A 108 -1.28 -2.57 7.60
C GLY A 108 -2.33 -2.24 6.54
N TYR A 109 -2.35 -0.99 6.13
CA TYR A 109 -3.25 -0.49 5.10
C TYR A 109 -2.46 0.16 3.98
N MET A 110 -2.97 0.05 2.75
CA MET A 110 -2.46 0.77 1.59
C MET A 110 -3.46 1.86 1.22
N VAL A 111 -3.00 3.09 1.13
CA VAL A 111 -3.79 4.21 0.62
C VAL A 111 -3.32 4.56 -0.78
N GLU A 112 -4.23 4.60 -1.72
CA GLU A 112 -3.93 4.86 -3.12
C GLU A 112 -4.73 6.06 -3.61
N VAL A 113 -4.05 7.01 -4.23
CA VAL A 113 -4.66 8.05 -5.04
C VAL A 113 -4.68 7.55 -6.48
N TYR A 114 -5.86 7.52 -7.10
CA TYR A 114 -6.01 6.96 -8.43
C TYR A 114 -7.04 7.70 -9.27
N ARG A 115 -6.97 7.51 -10.57
CA ARG A 115 -8.01 7.87 -11.55
C ARG A 115 -8.51 6.62 -12.23
N GLN A 116 -9.81 6.54 -12.41
CA GLN A 116 -10.38 5.54 -13.29
C GLN A 116 -10.09 5.93 -14.74
N ARG A 117 -9.30 5.13 -15.43
CA ARG A 117 -8.91 5.38 -16.83
C ARG A 117 -9.99 4.92 -17.80
N ASP A 118 -10.54 3.74 -17.55
CA ASP A 118 -11.64 3.14 -18.30
C ASP A 118 -12.40 2.17 -17.37
N GLU A 119 -13.37 1.42 -17.92
CA GLU A 119 -14.19 0.50 -17.12
C GLU A 119 -13.40 -0.64 -16.45
N LYS A 120 -12.19 -0.93 -16.96
CA LYS A 120 -11.36 -2.08 -16.52
C LYS A 120 -9.98 -1.68 -16.01
N THR A 121 -9.65 -0.39 -16.07
CA THR A 121 -8.29 0.06 -15.75
C THR A 121 -8.30 1.28 -14.85
N ASP A 122 -7.63 1.17 -13.73
CA ASP A 122 -7.29 2.27 -12.84
C ASP A 122 -5.85 2.72 -13.06
N LEU A 123 -5.62 4.03 -13.02
CA LEU A 123 -4.30 4.64 -13.03
C LEU A 123 -3.95 5.13 -11.62
N VAL A 124 -3.04 4.43 -10.94
CA VAL A 124 -2.56 4.82 -9.61
C VAL A 124 -1.53 5.93 -9.75
N LEU A 125 -1.79 7.06 -9.09
CA LEU A 125 -0.99 8.28 -9.13
C LEU A 125 -0.08 8.43 -7.91
N GLY A 126 -0.42 7.82 -6.79
CA GLY A 126 0.36 7.84 -5.56
C GLY A 126 -0.10 6.78 -4.59
N THR A 127 0.84 6.28 -3.79
CA THR A 127 0.56 5.27 -2.77
C THR A 127 1.30 5.60 -1.48
N ILE A 128 0.69 5.24 -0.35
CA ILE A 128 1.35 5.27 0.95
C ILE A 128 0.82 4.14 1.84
N ALA A 129 1.69 3.55 2.63
CA ALA A 129 1.30 2.58 3.65
C ALA A 129 0.95 3.28 4.96
N VAL A 130 -0.02 2.74 5.68
CA VAL A 130 -0.40 3.15 7.04
C VAL A 130 -0.35 1.92 7.92
N ASP A 131 0.49 1.96 8.93
CA ASP A 131 0.59 0.91 9.94
C ASP A 131 -0.22 1.31 11.16
N VAL A 132 -1.07 0.40 11.64
CA VAL A 132 -1.93 0.61 12.82
C VAL A 132 -1.54 -0.40 13.89
N SER A 133 -0.94 0.05 14.98
CA SER A 133 -0.61 -0.80 16.11
C SER A 133 -0.49 -0.01 17.41
N SER A 134 -0.95 -0.61 18.51
CA SER A 134 -0.69 -0.15 19.87
C SER A 134 0.75 -0.44 20.30
N ASP A 135 1.45 -1.31 19.58
CA ASP A 135 2.85 -1.66 19.80
C ASP A 135 3.73 -1.17 18.66
N TRP A 136 4.58 -0.17 18.93
CA TRP A 136 5.48 0.42 17.93
C TRP A 136 6.49 -0.58 17.35
N THR A 137 6.74 -1.71 18.03
CA THR A 137 7.66 -2.75 17.56
C THR A 137 7.03 -3.71 16.56
N MET A 138 5.72 -3.65 16.36
CA MET A 138 4.97 -4.58 15.49
C MET A 138 5.34 -4.48 14.01
N PHE A 139 5.68 -3.27 13.54
CA PHE A 139 6.09 -3.00 12.17
C PHE A 139 7.50 -2.40 12.12
N PRO A 140 8.54 -3.18 12.48
CA PRO A 140 9.90 -2.65 12.49
C PRO A 140 10.38 -2.34 11.07
N ARG A 141 10.81 -1.10 10.87
CA ARG A 141 11.49 -0.65 9.65
C ARG A 141 12.88 -0.17 10.05
N TYR A 142 13.89 -0.95 9.67
CA TYR A 142 15.27 -0.67 10.03
C TYR A 142 15.97 0.12 8.92
N GLY A 143 16.65 1.19 9.31
CA GLY A 143 17.61 1.92 8.49
C GLY A 143 19.03 1.68 9.00
N PHE A 144 19.99 1.76 8.09
CA PHE A 144 21.41 1.75 8.42
C PHE A 144 22.00 3.13 8.13
N VAL A 145 22.69 3.69 9.10
CA VAL A 145 23.49 4.89 8.89
C VAL A 145 24.96 4.44 8.73
N GLY A 146 25.40 4.42 7.48
CA GLY A 146 26.68 3.79 7.11
C GLY A 146 27.93 4.66 7.22
N ASP A 147 27.80 5.96 7.42
CA ASP A 147 28.95 6.87 7.48
C ASP A 147 28.71 8.03 8.44
N PHE A 148 29.42 7.98 9.55
CA PHE A 148 29.51 9.05 10.54
C PHE A 148 30.79 9.87 10.40
N GLY A 149 31.23 10.14 9.18
CA GLY A 149 32.41 10.98 8.94
C GLY A 149 32.33 12.30 9.71
N LYS A 150 33.47 12.82 10.16
CA LYS A 150 33.56 14.05 10.97
C LYS A 150 32.77 15.24 10.39
N ASN A 151 32.59 15.26 9.07
CA ASN A 151 31.85 16.31 8.37
C ASN A 151 30.31 16.21 8.47
N LYS A 152 29.81 15.14 9.10
CA LYS A 152 28.37 14.89 9.27
C LYS A 152 27.88 15.13 10.71
N LEU A 153 28.73 15.71 11.55
CA LEU A 153 28.35 16.11 12.91
C LEU A 153 27.71 17.50 12.97
N ASP A 154 27.49 18.13 11.83
CA ASP A 154 26.75 19.36 11.74
C ASP A 154 25.26 19.12 12.07
N ALA A 155 24.68 19.96 12.93
CA ALA A 155 23.30 19.83 13.37
C ALA A 155 22.31 19.83 12.19
N GLY A 156 22.53 20.65 11.17
CA GLY A 156 21.66 20.69 9.99
C GLY A 156 21.71 19.40 9.17
N VAL A 157 22.83 18.71 9.11
CA VAL A 157 22.96 17.41 8.44
C VAL A 157 22.22 16.32 9.22
N ILE A 158 22.36 16.33 10.54
CA ILE A 158 21.67 15.36 11.41
C ILE A 158 20.13 15.52 11.29
N GLU A 159 19.67 16.77 11.34
CA GLU A 159 18.23 17.06 11.19
C GLU A 159 17.70 16.59 9.83
N ALA A 160 18.41 16.87 8.74
CA ALA A 160 18.02 16.42 7.39
C ALA A 160 17.97 14.90 7.26
N GLU A 161 18.91 14.17 7.87
CA GLU A 161 18.91 12.71 7.89
C GLU A 161 17.74 12.17 8.73
N MET A 162 17.44 12.77 9.88
CA MET A 162 16.31 12.39 10.72
C MET A 162 14.98 12.63 10.00
N GLU A 163 14.83 13.76 9.32
CA GLU A 163 13.67 14.05 8.49
C GLU A 163 13.51 13.03 7.35
N PHE A 164 14.62 12.67 6.70
CA PHE A 164 14.62 11.66 5.66
C PHE A 164 14.17 10.30 6.19
N LEU A 165 14.73 9.84 7.29
CA LEU A 165 14.37 8.57 7.93
C LEU A 165 12.90 8.56 8.35
N ASN A 166 12.42 9.65 8.95
CA ASN A 166 11.02 9.79 9.34
C ASN A 166 10.09 9.76 8.13
N ARG A 167 10.44 10.46 7.06
CA ARG A 167 9.68 10.45 5.80
C ARG A 167 9.63 9.05 5.15
N CYS A 168 10.69 8.25 5.34
CA CYS A 168 10.74 6.85 4.92
C CYS A 168 10.07 5.90 5.93
N HIS A 169 9.49 6.43 6.99
CA HIS A 169 8.87 5.66 8.07
C HIS A 169 9.84 4.68 8.76
N ILE A 170 11.13 5.01 8.81
CA ILE A 170 12.12 4.22 9.54
C ILE A 170 11.94 4.48 11.04
N ASN A 171 11.74 3.43 11.82
CA ASN A 171 11.52 3.51 13.28
C ASN A 171 12.60 2.80 14.11
N GLY A 172 13.59 2.23 13.44
CA GLY A 172 14.79 1.66 14.08
C GLY A 172 16.02 1.99 13.25
N VAL A 173 17.09 2.47 13.89
CA VAL A 173 18.35 2.78 13.21
C VAL A 173 19.45 1.96 13.84
N GLN A 174 20.23 1.28 13.02
CA GLN A 174 21.44 0.57 13.42
C GLN A 174 22.67 1.35 12.95
N PHE A 175 23.66 1.48 13.84
CA PHE A 175 24.93 2.12 13.60
C PHE A 175 26.04 1.08 13.39
#